data_15cabfb4dd41bc8ca67cca5f7680a88e
#
_entry.id   15cabfb4dd41bc8ca67cca5f7680a88e
#
_cell.length_a   1.000
_cell.length_b   1.000
_cell.length_c   1.000
_cell.angle_alpha   90.00
_cell.angle_beta   90.00
_cell.angle_gamma   90.00
#
_symmetry.space_group_name_H-M   'P 1'
#
loop_
_entity.id
_entity.type
_entity.pdbx_description
1 polymer ?
#
loop_
_entity_poly.entity_id
_entity_poly.type
_entity_poly.pdbx_seq_one_letter_code
_entity_poly.pdbx_strand_id
1 'polypeptide(L)'
;MWRMILVMTVAALGIGGWYAAANYSLEVHRSADGQFQYVRIVPRMPSGSVPSEGAADQPPAAPARPSIRLATFDLDGLDDNRLGNPKVCDSLVRILSRFDVVALQHIRAGNRGLLMRLKDQINATGRCFDFVTCPTLDRDQVEIYNAMLFDATTLEVDHSTVHSVDAPPGTFHVRPLVAEFRVRGPPPSEAFTFMLVNVLVDPRRAPQELDSLADVFRAAGHSGHGEDDIIMLGDFEADLDHFGRLGRVPWLVAAVNGVPTTTRGTRLADNILFDRRATVEYTGRSGVLDMIRELDLTPQEALDVSEHLPVWAEFSSYENGQASHVN
;
A
#
# COMPACT_ATOMS: atom_id res chain seq x y z
N MET A 1 4.19 -57.18 -5.36
CA MET A 1 4.66 -55.80 -5.12
C MET A 1 3.77 -54.74 -5.82
N TRP A 2 3.49 -54.87 -7.11
CA TRP A 2 2.70 -53.85 -7.86
C TRP A 2 1.25 -53.66 -7.34
N ARG A 3 0.57 -54.73 -6.91
CA ARG A 3 -0.79 -54.65 -6.35
C ARG A 3 -0.87 -53.94 -4.99
N MET A 4 0.16 -54.08 -4.16
CA MET A 4 0.24 -53.33 -2.88
C MET A 4 0.51 -51.84 -3.08
N ILE A 5 1.34 -51.47 -4.06
CA ILE A 5 1.62 -50.07 -4.39
C ILE A 5 0.36 -49.38 -4.91
N LEU A 6 -0.41 -50.05 -5.79
CA LEU A 6 -1.66 -49.53 -6.33
C LEU A 6 -2.70 -49.27 -5.24
N VAL A 7 -2.85 -50.23 -4.29
CA VAL A 7 -3.79 -50.09 -3.16
C VAL A 7 -3.38 -48.97 -2.23
N MET A 8 -2.09 -48.77 -1.95
CA MET A 8 -1.59 -47.65 -1.13
C MET A 8 -1.78 -46.31 -1.84
N THR A 9 -1.57 -46.23 -3.17
CA THR A 9 -1.78 -44.98 -3.92
C THR A 9 -3.25 -44.59 -3.96
N VAL A 10 -4.16 -45.53 -4.16
CA VAL A 10 -5.61 -45.30 -4.16
C VAL A 10 -6.10 -44.92 -2.75
N ALA A 11 -5.55 -45.54 -1.71
CA ALA A 11 -5.88 -45.17 -0.32
C ALA A 11 -5.36 -43.77 0.03
N ALA A 12 -4.14 -43.39 -0.41
CA ALA A 12 -3.59 -42.05 -0.20
C ALA A 12 -4.38 -40.97 -0.94
N LEU A 13 -4.81 -41.21 -2.17
CA LEU A 13 -5.68 -40.31 -2.93
C LEU A 13 -7.08 -40.21 -2.31
N GLY A 14 -7.63 -41.31 -1.80
CA GLY A 14 -8.93 -41.35 -1.11
C GLY A 14 -8.87 -40.56 0.21
N ILE A 15 -7.84 -40.77 1.02
CA ILE A 15 -7.65 -40.08 2.32
C ILE A 15 -7.35 -38.59 2.06
N GLY A 16 -6.49 -38.25 1.10
CA GLY A 16 -6.20 -36.87 0.74
C GLY A 16 -7.42 -36.15 0.17
N GLY A 17 -8.20 -36.81 -0.68
CA GLY A 17 -9.45 -36.28 -1.23
C GLY A 17 -10.51 -36.11 -0.16
N TRP A 18 -10.65 -37.05 0.76
CA TRP A 18 -11.56 -36.94 1.91
C TRP A 18 -11.16 -35.83 2.89
N TYR A 19 -9.85 -35.71 3.17
CA TYR A 19 -9.32 -34.65 4.03
C TYR A 19 -9.55 -33.27 3.40
N ALA A 20 -9.31 -33.13 2.10
CA ALA A 20 -9.57 -31.89 1.38
C ALA A 20 -11.09 -31.55 1.38
N ALA A 21 -11.96 -32.54 1.10
CA ALA A 21 -13.41 -32.35 1.09
C ALA A 21 -13.98 -32.06 2.49
N ALA A 22 -13.35 -32.58 3.55
CA ALA A 22 -13.76 -32.34 4.92
C ALA A 22 -13.35 -30.97 5.44
N ASN A 23 -12.19 -30.45 5.00
CA ASN A 23 -11.59 -29.24 5.56
C ASN A 23 -11.66 -28.02 4.63
N TYR A 24 -12.04 -28.21 3.35
CA TYR A 24 -12.10 -27.12 2.37
C TYR A 24 -13.41 -27.13 1.61
N SER A 25 -13.90 -25.98 1.22
CA SER A 25 -15.01 -25.77 0.30
C SER A 25 -14.52 -25.04 -0.96
N LEU A 26 -15.22 -25.27 -2.07
CA LEU A 26 -14.97 -24.60 -3.34
C LEU A 26 -16.04 -23.52 -3.52
N GLU A 27 -15.62 -22.28 -3.60
CA GLU A 27 -16.47 -21.15 -3.96
C GLU A 27 -16.26 -20.84 -5.43
N VAL A 28 -17.34 -20.88 -6.22
CA VAL A 28 -17.32 -20.57 -7.65
C VAL A 28 -17.80 -19.16 -7.84
N HIS A 29 -16.90 -18.27 -8.27
CA HIS A 29 -17.23 -16.90 -8.57
C HIS A 29 -17.62 -16.76 -10.06
N ARG A 30 -18.73 -16.06 -10.28
CA ARG A 30 -19.25 -15.76 -11.62
C ARG A 30 -19.45 -14.26 -11.75
N SER A 31 -19.24 -13.75 -12.96
CA SER A 31 -19.54 -12.35 -13.30
C SER A 31 -21.07 -12.10 -13.31
N ALA A 32 -21.46 -10.82 -13.34
CA ALA A 32 -22.88 -10.43 -13.33
C ALA A 32 -23.70 -11.00 -14.51
N ASP A 33 -23.04 -11.36 -15.61
CA ASP A 33 -23.60 -12.04 -16.79
C ASP A 33 -23.59 -13.57 -16.69
N GLY A 34 -23.20 -14.11 -15.53
CA GLY A 34 -23.22 -15.53 -15.22
C GLY A 34 -22.02 -16.34 -15.75
N GLN A 35 -21.04 -15.70 -16.37
CA GLN A 35 -19.83 -16.38 -16.83
C GLN A 35 -18.91 -16.75 -15.68
N PHE A 36 -18.24 -17.90 -15.81
CA PHE A 36 -17.26 -18.39 -14.84
C PHE A 36 -16.03 -17.46 -14.82
N GLN A 37 -15.64 -17.00 -13.62
CA GLN A 37 -14.42 -16.21 -13.44
C GLN A 37 -13.30 -17.03 -12.80
N TYR A 38 -13.54 -17.60 -11.62
CA TYR A 38 -12.54 -18.42 -10.92
C TYR A 38 -13.18 -19.29 -9.83
N VAL A 39 -12.42 -20.27 -9.33
CA VAL A 39 -12.75 -21.07 -8.15
C VAL A 39 -11.79 -20.72 -7.05
N ARG A 40 -12.31 -20.44 -5.86
CA ARG A 40 -11.55 -20.25 -4.63
C ARG A 40 -11.69 -21.47 -3.74
N ILE A 41 -10.57 -21.97 -3.21
CA ILE A 41 -10.55 -23.01 -2.19
C ILE A 41 -10.48 -22.32 -0.84
N VAL A 42 -11.52 -22.47 -0.03
CA VAL A 42 -11.61 -21.89 1.31
C VAL A 42 -11.64 -23.00 2.38
N PRO A 43 -10.91 -22.85 3.50
CA PRO A 43 -10.99 -23.79 4.61
C PRO A 43 -12.43 -23.86 5.15
N ARG A 44 -12.93 -25.08 5.40
CA ARG A 44 -14.18 -25.29 6.12
C ARG A 44 -13.94 -25.14 7.62
N MET A 45 -14.60 -24.18 8.23
CA MET A 45 -14.62 -24.06 9.68
C MET A 45 -15.60 -25.08 10.28
N PRO A 46 -15.29 -25.73 11.41
CA PRO A 46 -16.21 -26.62 12.08
C PRO A 46 -17.48 -25.85 12.52
N SER A 47 -18.65 -26.43 12.26
CA SER A 47 -19.95 -25.88 12.61
C SER A 47 -20.11 -25.80 14.13
N GLY A 48 -19.71 -24.67 14.69
CA GLY A 48 -19.93 -24.32 16.10
C GLY A 48 -20.05 -22.81 16.15
N SER A 49 -21.28 -22.32 16.43
CA SER A 49 -21.65 -20.92 16.70
C SER A 49 -20.69 -19.87 16.11
N VAL A 50 -21.09 -19.29 14.99
CA VAL A 50 -20.42 -18.16 14.35
C VAL A 50 -20.50 -16.96 15.31
N PRO A 51 -19.40 -16.55 15.98
CA PRO A 51 -19.21 -15.15 16.28
C PRO A 51 -18.97 -14.46 14.95
N SER A 52 -19.51 -13.29 14.74
CA SER A 52 -19.27 -12.47 13.55
C SER A 52 -17.77 -12.38 13.29
N GLU A 53 -17.25 -13.16 12.35
CA GLU A 53 -15.84 -13.20 11.96
C GLU A 53 -15.50 -11.92 11.17
N GLY A 54 -15.12 -10.92 11.85
CA GLY A 54 -14.59 -9.67 11.35
C GLY A 54 -13.93 -8.85 12.45
N ALA A 55 -14.21 -9.19 13.72
CA ALA A 55 -13.77 -8.36 14.85
C ALA A 55 -12.70 -9.00 15.76
N ALA A 56 -12.31 -10.27 15.58
CA ALA A 56 -11.51 -10.99 16.57
C ALA A 56 -9.99 -10.90 16.38
N ASP A 57 -9.50 -10.43 15.22
CA ASP A 57 -8.06 -10.36 14.92
C ASP A 57 -7.55 -8.93 14.65
N GLN A 58 -8.42 -7.92 14.74
CA GLN A 58 -7.99 -6.53 14.59
C GLN A 58 -7.54 -5.99 15.95
N PRO A 59 -6.38 -5.31 16.00
CA PRO A 59 -5.95 -4.63 17.21
C PRO A 59 -7.01 -3.61 17.64
N PRO A 60 -7.16 -3.33 18.96
CA PRO A 60 -8.07 -2.31 19.42
C PRO A 60 -7.72 -0.98 18.79
N ALA A 61 -8.73 -0.24 18.32
CA ALA A 61 -8.52 1.09 17.76
C ALA A 61 -7.84 2.01 18.79
N ALA A 62 -6.88 2.80 18.34
CA ALA A 62 -6.33 3.88 19.15
C ALA A 62 -7.42 4.93 19.44
N PRO A 63 -7.29 5.72 20.53
CA PRO A 63 -8.15 6.88 20.73
C PRO A 63 -8.14 7.79 19.50
N ALA A 64 -9.30 8.34 19.13
CA ALA A 64 -9.42 9.22 17.98
C ALA A 64 -8.37 10.34 18.04
N ARG A 65 -7.53 10.41 17.03
CA ARG A 65 -6.57 11.51 16.87
C ARG A 65 -7.17 12.56 15.94
N PRO A 66 -6.78 13.84 16.07
CA PRO A 66 -7.31 14.89 15.19
C PRO A 66 -6.85 14.72 13.75
N SER A 67 -5.72 14.07 13.51
CA SER A 67 -5.11 13.89 12.19
C SER A 67 -4.29 12.61 12.09
N ILE A 68 -4.08 12.18 10.85
CA ILE A 68 -3.18 11.10 10.44
C ILE A 68 -2.10 11.65 9.51
N ARG A 69 -0.98 10.92 9.41
CA ARG A 69 0.11 11.23 8.49
C ARG A 69 0.29 10.12 7.47
N LEU A 70 0.15 10.49 6.22
CA LEU A 70 0.45 9.64 5.07
C LEU A 70 1.84 9.98 4.57
N ALA A 71 2.60 8.97 4.13
CA ALA A 71 3.90 9.18 3.52
C ALA A 71 4.10 8.31 2.29
N THR A 72 5.04 8.71 1.45
CA THR A 72 5.61 7.88 0.38
C THR A 72 7.10 7.80 0.57
N PHE A 73 7.69 6.65 0.28
CA PHE A 73 9.11 6.43 0.40
C PHE A 73 9.61 5.38 -0.60
N ASP A 74 10.35 5.81 -1.60
CA ASP A 74 11.07 4.89 -2.47
C ASP A 74 12.27 4.29 -1.72
N LEU A 75 12.32 2.97 -1.67
CA LEU A 75 13.35 2.22 -0.96
C LEU A 75 14.56 1.87 -1.83
N ASP A 76 14.59 2.38 -3.07
CA ASP A 76 15.71 2.25 -4.00
C ASP A 76 16.21 0.79 -4.12
N GLY A 77 15.30 -0.13 -4.37
CA GLY A 77 15.60 -1.54 -4.53
C GLY A 77 15.97 -2.26 -3.22
N LEU A 78 15.25 -1.99 -2.13
CA LEU A 78 15.45 -2.68 -0.85
C LEU A 78 15.38 -4.19 -1.03
N ASP A 79 16.44 -4.87 -0.58
CA ASP A 79 16.61 -6.31 -0.61
C ASP A 79 16.99 -6.87 0.78
N ASP A 80 17.18 -8.20 0.85
CA ASP A 80 17.55 -8.90 2.09
C ASP A 80 18.91 -8.46 2.65
N ASN A 81 19.85 -8.10 1.81
CA ASN A 81 21.18 -7.67 2.25
C ASN A 81 21.13 -6.31 2.91
N ARG A 82 20.38 -5.35 2.30
CA ARG A 82 20.21 -4.01 2.86
C ARG A 82 19.39 -4.04 4.14
N LEU A 83 18.28 -4.79 4.17
CA LEU A 83 17.49 -4.95 5.40
C LEU A 83 18.25 -5.69 6.48
N GLY A 84 19.18 -6.59 6.11
CA GLY A 84 20.08 -7.30 7.04
C GLY A 84 21.15 -6.40 7.67
N ASN A 85 21.39 -5.19 7.16
CA ASN A 85 22.27 -4.22 7.79
C ASN A 85 21.54 -3.59 9.00
N PRO A 86 22.05 -3.77 10.25
CA PRO A 86 21.34 -3.27 11.43
C PRO A 86 21.10 -1.77 11.43
N LYS A 87 22.01 -0.96 10.88
CA LYS A 87 21.85 0.49 10.80
C LYS A 87 20.74 0.89 9.83
N VAL A 88 20.67 0.23 8.68
CA VAL A 88 19.60 0.47 7.68
C VAL A 88 18.25 0.03 8.26
N CYS A 89 18.20 -1.16 8.87
CA CYS A 89 16.99 -1.68 9.50
C CYS A 89 16.47 -0.75 10.61
N ASP A 90 17.35 -0.32 11.53
CA ASP A 90 17.00 0.63 12.61
C ASP A 90 16.51 1.97 12.04
N SER A 91 17.18 2.49 11.02
CA SER A 91 16.78 3.73 10.36
C SER A 91 15.39 3.59 9.72
N LEU A 92 15.13 2.50 8.98
CA LEU A 92 13.82 2.21 8.40
C LEU A 92 12.73 2.12 9.47
N VAL A 93 12.97 1.40 10.56
CA VAL A 93 12.02 1.29 11.69
C VAL A 93 11.71 2.68 12.27
N ARG A 94 12.73 3.52 12.51
CA ARG A 94 12.58 4.87 13.04
C ARG A 94 11.84 5.81 12.08
N ILE A 95 12.04 5.66 10.78
CA ILE A 95 11.36 6.45 9.74
C ILE A 95 9.89 6.04 9.66
N LEU A 96 9.64 4.75 9.40
CA LEU A 96 8.31 4.23 9.07
C LEU A 96 7.35 4.36 10.27
N SER A 97 7.85 4.22 11.49
CA SER A 97 7.06 4.39 12.71
C SER A 97 6.53 5.81 12.96
N ARG A 98 6.93 6.80 12.17
CA ARG A 98 6.47 8.20 12.31
C ARG A 98 5.15 8.48 11.62
N PHE A 99 4.68 7.56 10.78
CA PHE A 99 3.52 7.74 9.92
C PHE A 99 2.44 6.72 10.25
N ASP A 100 1.22 6.99 9.83
CA ASP A 100 0.09 6.08 9.98
C ASP A 100 -0.02 5.13 8.79
N VAL A 101 0.35 5.60 7.58
CA VAL A 101 0.57 4.74 6.41
C VAL A 101 1.74 5.26 5.57
N VAL A 102 2.51 4.33 5.03
CA VAL A 102 3.60 4.63 4.09
C VAL A 102 3.44 3.80 2.83
N ALA A 103 3.29 4.48 1.70
CA ALA A 103 3.46 3.85 0.40
C ALA A 103 4.95 3.61 0.15
N LEU A 104 5.32 2.37 -0.01
CA LEU A 104 6.68 1.93 -0.26
C LEU A 104 6.83 1.55 -1.73
N GLN A 105 7.87 2.04 -2.37
CA GLN A 105 8.20 1.71 -3.74
C GLN A 105 9.53 0.96 -3.82
N HIS A 106 9.76 0.36 -4.97
CA HIS A 106 11.02 -0.22 -5.37
C HIS A 106 11.55 -1.29 -4.39
N ILE A 107 10.68 -2.25 -4.04
CA ILE A 107 11.05 -3.39 -3.19
C ILE A 107 11.41 -4.57 -4.08
N ARG A 108 12.57 -5.21 -3.86
CA ARG A 108 13.00 -6.36 -4.67
C ARG A 108 12.27 -7.64 -4.31
N ALA A 109 11.78 -8.35 -5.33
CA ALA A 109 10.90 -9.51 -5.18
C ALA A 109 11.62 -10.82 -4.77
N GLY A 110 12.92 -10.82 -4.59
CA GLY A 110 13.70 -12.03 -4.30
C GLY A 110 13.29 -12.81 -3.05
N ASN A 111 12.63 -12.17 -2.09
CA ASN A 111 12.13 -12.81 -0.88
C ASN A 111 10.82 -12.18 -0.39
N ARG A 112 9.70 -12.93 -0.52
CA ARG A 112 8.38 -12.51 -0.01
C ARG A 112 8.34 -12.26 1.51
N GLY A 113 9.33 -12.74 2.26
CA GLY A 113 9.48 -12.52 3.69
C GLY A 113 10.08 -11.17 4.07
N LEU A 114 10.58 -10.35 3.13
CA LEU A 114 11.25 -9.09 3.44
C LEU A 114 10.31 -8.11 4.15
N LEU A 115 9.13 -7.84 3.59
CA LEU A 115 8.12 -6.96 4.23
C LEU A 115 7.64 -7.52 5.57
N MET A 116 7.50 -8.84 5.69
CA MET A 116 7.12 -9.48 6.95
C MET A 116 8.17 -9.18 8.03
N ARG A 117 9.46 -9.37 7.72
CA ARG A 117 10.53 -9.04 8.66
C ARG A 117 10.58 -7.56 9.02
N LEU A 118 10.44 -6.66 8.03
CA LEU A 118 10.39 -5.21 8.29
C LEU A 118 9.22 -4.86 9.21
N LYS A 119 8.03 -5.37 8.94
CA LYS A 119 6.85 -5.23 9.80
C LYS A 119 7.13 -5.75 11.21
N ASP A 120 7.70 -6.95 11.35
CA ASP A 120 7.99 -7.55 12.65
C ASP A 120 8.99 -6.71 13.45
N GLN A 121 10.00 -6.11 12.80
CA GLN A 121 10.94 -5.18 13.45
C GLN A 121 10.22 -3.90 13.95
N ILE A 122 9.30 -3.34 13.16
CA ILE A 122 8.50 -2.20 13.60
C ILE A 122 7.61 -2.60 14.78
N ASN A 123 6.96 -3.74 14.71
CA ASN A 123 6.05 -4.22 15.74
C ASN A 123 6.78 -4.60 17.05
N ALA A 124 8.05 -4.98 16.97
CA ALA A 124 8.89 -5.17 18.14
C ALA A 124 9.09 -3.89 18.97
N THR A 125 8.84 -2.70 18.41
CA THR A 125 8.87 -1.42 19.12
C THR A 125 7.57 -1.08 19.86
N GLY A 126 6.56 -1.99 19.83
CA GLY A 126 5.23 -1.78 20.43
C GLY A 126 4.21 -1.14 19.49
N ARG A 127 4.52 -0.99 18.19
CA ARG A 127 3.56 -0.58 17.16
C ARG A 127 2.75 -1.79 16.69
N CYS A 128 1.72 -1.54 15.89
CA CYS A 128 0.88 -2.60 15.32
C CYS A 128 0.70 -2.38 13.82
N PHE A 129 1.78 -2.56 13.08
CA PHE A 129 1.79 -2.39 11.63
C PHE A 129 1.37 -3.66 10.91
N ASP A 130 0.67 -3.47 9.80
CA ASP A 130 0.42 -4.49 8.79
C ASP A 130 0.70 -3.92 7.39
N PHE A 131 0.60 -4.72 6.34
CA PHE A 131 0.85 -4.24 4.99
C PHE A 131 -0.06 -4.91 3.96
N VAL A 132 -0.27 -4.19 2.85
CA VAL A 132 -0.87 -4.72 1.64
C VAL A 132 0.09 -4.58 0.47
N THR A 133 0.07 -5.56 -0.40
CA THR A 133 0.81 -5.56 -1.67
C THR A 133 0.04 -6.40 -2.67
N CYS A 134 0.16 -6.07 -3.94
CA CYS A 134 -0.32 -6.92 -5.01
C CYS A 134 0.91 -7.44 -5.76
N PRO A 135 1.21 -8.74 -5.68
CA PRO A 135 2.26 -9.31 -6.51
C PRO A 135 1.82 -9.13 -7.96
N THR A 136 2.54 -8.34 -8.69
CA THR A 136 2.32 -8.21 -10.13
C THR A 136 2.56 -9.59 -10.73
N LEU A 137 1.49 -10.23 -11.18
CA LEU A 137 1.56 -11.46 -11.97
C LEU A 137 1.97 -11.10 -13.41
N ASP A 138 3.02 -10.32 -13.55
CA ASP A 138 3.62 -10.19 -14.88
C ASP A 138 4.47 -11.43 -15.12
N ARG A 139 4.21 -12.10 -16.25
CA ARG A 139 4.87 -13.34 -16.68
C ARG A 139 6.37 -13.15 -16.94
N ASP A 140 6.81 -11.90 -16.95
CA ASP A 140 8.19 -11.51 -17.14
C ASP A 140 8.74 -11.04 -15.79
N GLN A 141 9.30 -11.97 -15.00
CA GLN A 141 10.21 -11.79 -13.86
C GLN A 141 10.19 -10.37 -13.25
N VAL A 142 9.08 -9.97 -12.61
CA VAL A 142 9.04 -8.69 -11.89
C VAL A 142 9.98 -8.79 -10.71
N GLU A 143 11.13 -8.15 -10.84
CA GLU A 143 12.12 -8.06 -9.77
C GLU A 143 11.76 -7.02 -8.71
N ILE A 144 10.71 -6.20 -8.96
CA ILE A 144 10.37 -5.00 -8.17
C ILE A 144 8.86 -4.92 -7.97
N TYR A 145 8.43 -4.55 -6.75
CA TYR A 145 7.02 -4.33 -6.42
C TYR A 145 6.83 -3.20 -5.42
N ASN A 146 5.58 -2.72 -5.32
CA ASN A 146 5.13 -1.70 -4.37
C ASN A 146 4.32 -2.33 -3.22
N ALA A 147 4.31 -1.66 -2.07
CA ALA A 147 3.51 -2.04 -0.91
C ALA A 147 2.97 -0.81 -0.18
N MET A 148 1.95 -0.98 0.65
CA MET A 148 1.50 0.01 1.61
C MET A 148 1.61 -0.60 3.00
N LEU A 149 2.42 0.00 3.85
CA LEU A 149 2.63 -0.39 5.24
C LEU A 149 1.86 0.57 6.14
N PHE A 150 1.01 0.09 7.04
CA PHE A 150 0.11 0.94 7.83
C PHE A 150 -0.02 0.48 9.29
N ASP A 151 -0.29 1.43 10.19
CA ASP A 151 -0.59 1.13 11.59
C ASP A 151 -2.06 0.70 11.72
N ALA A 152 -2.27 -0.58 11.99
CA ALA A 152 -3.60 -1.17 12.13
C ALA A 152 -4.37 -0.69 13.38
N THR A 153 -3.76 0.08 14.28
CA THR A 153 -4.48 0.75 15.38
C THR A 153 -5.14 2.05 14.96
N THR A 154 -4.63 2.71 13.90
CA THR A 154 -5.13 4.00 13.40
C THR A 154 -5.88 3.89 12.09
N LEU A 155 -5.60 2.87 11.30
CA LEU A 155 -6.20 2.64 9.99
C LEU A 155 -6.75 1.23 9.86
N GLU A 156 -7.78 1.10 9.06
CA GLU A 156 -8.22 -0.19 8.51
C GLU A 156 -8.21 -0.12 6.99
N VAL A 157 -7.91 -1.23 6.35
CA VAL A 157 -7.88 -1.37 4.90
C VAL A 157 -9.04 -2.25 4.45
N ASP A 158 -9.71 -1.85 3.37
CA ASP A 158 -10.64 -2.76 2.70
C ASP A 158 -9.84 -3.68 1.76
N HIS A 159 -9.60 -4.91 2.22
CA HIS A 159 -8.85 -5.89 1.44
C HIS A 159 -9.49 -6.25 0.10
N SER A 160 -10.78 -6.00 -0.10
CA SER A 160 -11.47 -6.26 -1.37
C SER A 160 -11.10 -5.25 -2.45
N THR A 161 -10.62 -4.07 -2.06
CA THR A 161 -10.19 -3.00 -2.98
C THR A 161 -8.71 -3.08 -3.35
N VAL A 162 -7.93 -3.97 -2.70
CA VAL A 162 -6.50 -4.10 -2.95
C VAL A 162 -6.24 -4.76 -4.31
N HIS A 163 -5.74 -3.98 -5.25
CA HIS A 163 -5.44 -4.46 -6.60
C HIS A 163 -4.32 -3.64 -7.26
N SER A 164 -3.72 -4.19 -8.31
CA SER A 164 -2.91 -3.40 -9.26
C SER A 164 -3.79 -2.83 -10.34
N VAL A 165 -3.52 -1.60 -10.76
CA VAL A 165 -4.25 -0.94 -11.85
C VAL A 165 -4.27 -1.86 -13.08
N ASP A 166 -5.48 -2.12 -13.60
CA ASP A 166 -5.63 -2.84 -14.85
C ASP A 166 -5.32 -1.89 -16.03
N ALA A 167 -4.25 -2.21 -16.74
CA ALA A 167 -3.77 -1.43 -17.87
C ALA A 167 -3.17 -2.36 -18.94
N PRO A 168 -3.18 -1.96 -20.22
CA PRO A 168 -2.53 -2.72 -21.27
C PRO A 168 -1.09 -3.08 -20.92
N PRO A 169 -0.59 -4.25 -21.34
CA PRO A 169 0.80 -4.63 -21.13
C PRO A 169 1.76 -3.56 -21.61
N GLY A 170 2.76 -3.24 -20.81
CA GLY A 170 3.76 -2.23 -21.14
C GLY A 170 3.31 -0.79 -20.93
N THR A 171 2.12 -0.50 -20.37
CA THR A 171 1.73 0.86 -19.97
C THR A 171 2.59 1.36 -18.83
N PHE A 172 2.80 0.54 -17.80
CA PHE A 172 3.63 0.83 -16.64
C PHE A 172 4.77 -0.19 -16.53
N HIS A 173 5.91 0.25 -16.05
CA HIS A 173 7.00 -0.65 -15.66
C HIS A 173 6.60 -1.42 -14.39
N VAL A 174 6.16 -0.70 -13.37
CA VAL A 174 5.50 -1.26 -12.17
C VAL A 174 4.07 -0.74 -12.13
N ARG A 175 3.09 -1.63 -12.14
CA ARG A 175 1.68 -1.22 -12.09
C ARG A 175 1.38 -0.54 -10.76
N PRO A 176 0.67 0.60 -10.76
CA PRO A 176 0.24 1.23 -9.52
C PRO A 176 -0.56 0.27 -8.65
N LEU A 177 -0.29 0.29 -7.34
CA LEU A 177 -1.02 -0.45 -6.32
C LEU A 177 -2.12 0.45 -5.75
N VAL A 178 -3.35 -0.07 -5.68
CA VAL A 178 -4.52 0.63 -5.16
C VAL A 178 -5.03 -0.08 -3.91
N ALA A 179 -5.45 0.70 -2.91
CA ALA A 179 -6.17 0.21 -1.73
C ALA A 179 -6.99 1.34 -1.11
N GLU A 180 -8.17 1.02 -0.59
CA GLU A 180 -9.00 1.94 0.20
C GLU A 180 -8.75 1.75 1.69
N PHE A 181 -8.69 2.88 2.40
CA PHE A 181 -8.46 2.95 3.83
C PHE A 181 -9.54 3.77 4.52
N ARG A 182 -9.79 3.46 5.78
CA ARG A 182 -10.59 4.25 6.70
C ARG A 182 -9.82 4.52 7.99
N VAL A 183 -9.92 5.74 8.51
CA VAL A 183 -9.35 6.10 9.80
C VAL A 183 -10.15 5.46 10.94
N ARG A 184 -9.46 4.86 11.90
CA ARG A 184 -10.05 4.29 13.11
C ARG A 184 -10.08 5.31 14.24
N GLY A 185 -11.09 5.18 15.10
CA GLY A 185 -11.28 6.05 16.25
C GLY A 185 -12.49 6.98 16.12
N PRO A 186 -12.67 7.76 15.04
CA PRO A 186 -13.93 8.43 14.79
C PRO A 186 -15.09 7.45 14.58
N PRO A 187 -16.36 7.89 14.75
CA PRO A 187 -17.53 7.12 14.34
C PRO A 187 -17.41 6.77 12.83
N PRO A 188 -17.81 5.57 12.38
CA PRO A 188 -17.65 5.14 10.99
C PRO A 188 -18.27 6.07 9.93
N SER A 189 -19.31 6.82 10.29
CA SER A 189 -19.96 7.80 9.40
C SER A 189 -19.26 9.16 9.36
N GLU A 190 -18.25 9.37 10.18
CA GLU A 190 -17.51 10.61 10.30
C GLU A 190 -16.01 10.39 10.08
N ALA A 191 -15.60 9.14 9.95
CA ALA A 191 -14.21 8.75 9.79
C ALA A 191 -13.75 9.06 8.36
N PHE A 192 -12.61 9.72 8.21
CA PHE A 192 -12.01 9.95 6.92
C PHE A 192 -11.73 8.63 6.20
N THR A 193 -12.26 8.50 5.00
CA THR A 193 -11.99 7.40 4.05
C THR A 193 -11.22 7.93 2.86
N PHE A 194 -10.37 7.12 2.27
CA PHE A 194 -9.56 7.55 1.13
C PHE A 194 -9.00 6.38 0.35
N MET A 195 -8.83 6.58 -0.95
CA MET A 195 -8.16 5.65 -1.84
C MET A 195 -6.71 6.06 -2.05
N LEU A 196 -5.75 5.18 -1.72
CA LEU A 196 -4.35 5.37 -2.07
C LEU A 196 -4.01 4.71 -3.41
N VAL A 197 -3.29 5.45 -4.25
CA VAL A 197 -2.70 4.98 -5.50
C VAL A 197 -1.19 5.12 -5.39
N ASN A 198 -0.49 4.01 -5.10
CA ASN A 198 0.96 3.97 -4.94
C ASN A 198 1.64 3.75 -6.28
N VAL A 199 2.47 4.69 -6.70
CA VAL A 199 3.11 4.71 -8.02
C VAL A 199 4.64 4.64 -7.93
N LEU A 200 5.24 4.00 -8.93
CA LEU A 200 6.68 4.02 -9.22
C LEU A 200 6.85 4.19 -10.72
N VAL A 201 7.37 5.33 -11.13
CA VAL A 201 7.56 5.69 -12.54
C VAL A 201 8.97 5.30 -13.01
N ASP A 202 9.06 4.64 -14.16
CA ASP A 202 10.36 4.36 -14.80
C ASP A 202 10.92 5.67 -15.38
N PRO A 203 12.11 6.16 -14.95
CA PRO A 203 12.71 7.39 -15.44
C PRO A 203 12.90 7.43 -16.95
N ARG A 204 13.07 6.25 -17.60
CA ARG A 204 13.23 6.14 -19.06
C ARG A 204 11.92 6.36 -19.81
N ARG A 205 10.79 6.24 -19.12
CA ARG A 205 9.43 6.25 -19.66
C ARG A 205 8.53 7.26 -18.97
N ALA A 206 9.10 8.11 -18.12
CA ALA A 206 8.36 9.03 -17.28
C ALA A 206 7.28 9.84 -18.03
N PRO A 207 7.53 10.44 -19.22
CA PRO A 207 6.47 11.17 -19.91
C PRO A 207 5.24 10.32 -20.27
N GLN A 208 5.46 9.08 -20.71
CA GLN A 208 4.36 8.17 -21.10
C GLN A 208 3.61 7.62 -19.88
N GLU A 209 4.33 7.26 -18.83
CA GLU A 209 3.73 6.75 -17.60
C GLU A 209 2.95 7.84 -16.86
N LEU A 210 3.50 9.07 -16.77
CA LEU A 210 2.81 10.23 -16.19
C LEU A 210 1.52 10.58 -16.96
N ASP A 211 1.55 10.50 -18.28
CA ASP A 211 0.35 10.71 -19.09
C ASP A 211 -0.71 9.63 -18.82
N SER A 212 -0.30 8.38 -18.61
CA SER A 212 -1.19 7.27 -18.24
C SER A 212 -1.71 7.39 -16.81
N LEU A 213 -0.91 7.90 -15.87
CA LEU A 213 -1.33 8.18 -14.50
C LEU A 213 -2.44 9.25 -14.42
N ALA A 214 -2.48 10.18 -15.38
CA ALA A 214 -3.62 11.10 -15.48
C ALA A 214 -4.96 10.39 -15.74
N ASP A 215 -4.94 9.32 -16.51
CA ASP A 215 -6.14 8.53 -16.78
C ASP A 215 -6.49 7.64 -15.56
N VAL A 216 -5.48 7.07 -14.88
CA VAL A 216 -5.66 6.34 -13.62
C VAL A 216 -6.30 7.23 -12.55
N PHE A 217 -5.78 8.45 -12.34
CA PHE A 217 -6.32 9.38 -11.34
C PHE A 217 -7.79 9.72 -11.61
N ARG A 218 -8.16 9.98 -12.87
CA ARG A 218 -9.56 10.25 -13.25
C ARG A 218 -10.44 9.02 -13.09
N ALA A 219 -9.95 7.85 -13.48
CA ALA A 219 -10.71 6.61 -13.38
C ALA A 219 -10.97 6.23 -11.92
N ALA A 220 -10.01 6.43 -11.03
CA ALA A 220 -10.15 6.19 -9.59
C ALA A 220 -11.32 7.01 -9.01
N GLY A 221 -11.43 8.31 -9.31
CA GLY A 221 -12.52 9.17 -8.87
C GLY A 221 -13.89 8.84 -9.49
N HIS A 222 -13.97 7.90 -10.45
CA HIS A 222 -15.22 7.45 -11.07
C HIS A 222 -15.51 5.96 -10.84
N SER A 223 -14.78 5.30 -9.94
CA SER A 223 -14.85 3.85 -9.73
C SER A 223 -16.19 3.31 -9.20
N GLY A 224 -17.14 4.18 -8.87
CA GLY A 224 -18.49 3.79 -8.43
C GLY A 224 -18.56 3.28 -6.99
N HIS A 225 -17.45 3.23 -6.28
CA HIS A 225 -17.39 2.84 -4.86
C HIS A 225 -17.83 3.96 -3.91
N GLY A 226 -18.05 5.19 -4.44
CA GLY A 226 -18.50 6.34 -3.66
C GLY A 226 -17.37 7.10 -2.96
N GLU A 227 -16.11 6.63 -3.08
CA GLU A 227 -14.93 7.30 -2.54
C GLU A 227 -14.43 8.33 -3.55
N ASP A 228 -14.32 9.60 -3.14
CA ASP A 228 -13.84 10.71 -3.95
C ASP A 228 -12.50 11.28 -3.47
N ASP A 229 -12.02 10.84 -2.31
CA ASP A 229 -10.72 11.19 -1.76
C ASP A 229 -9.60 10.33 -2.34
N ILE A 230 -9.18 10.67 -3.55
CA ILE A 230 -8.10 9.96 -4.24
C ILE A 230 -6.77 10.62 -3.94
N ILE A 231 -5.86 9.87 -3.32
CA ILE A 231 -4.51 10.31 -2.99
C ILE A 231 -3.51 9.45 -3.77
N MET A 232 -2.87 10.02 -4.79
CA MET A 232 -1.83 9.38 -5.57
C MET A 232 -0.47 9.78 -5.03
N LEU A 233 0.36 8.80 -4.64
CA LEU A 233 1.63 9.08 -3.99
C LEU A 233 2.70 8.09 -4.47
N GLY A 234 3.95 8.54 -4.51
CA GLY A 234 5.06 7.71 -4.97
C GLY A 234 6.22 8.49 -5.53
N ASP A 235 7.08 7.76 -6.23
CA ASP A 235 8.13 8.32 -7.07
C ASP A 235 7.57 8.56 -8.49
N PHE A 236 7.53 9.83 -8.88
CA PHE A 236 7.08 10.29 -10.19
C PHE A 236 8.23 10.55 -11.15
N GLU A 237 9.47 10.54 -10.69
CA GLU A 237 10.68 10.88 -11.47
C GLU A 237 10.58 12.24 -12.18
N ALA A 238 9.71 13.13 -11.69
CA ALA A 238 9.43 14.44 -12.27
C ALA A 238 9.00 15.44 -11.20
N ASP A 239 9.26 16.70 -11.44
CA ASP A 239 8.66 17.83 -10.73
C ASP A 239 7.32 18.25 -11.39
N LEU A 240 6.62 19.18 -10.77
CA LEU A 240 5.30 19.64 -11.23
C LEU A 240 5.28 20.20 -12.65
N ASP A 241 6.37 20.84 -13.09
CA ASP A 241 6.46 21.44 -14.43
C ASP A 241 6.59 20.37 -15.52
N HIS A 242 6.99 19.15 -15.13
CA HIS A 242 7.23 18.02 -16.03
C HIS A 242 6.18 16.91 -15.94
N PHE A 243 5.09 17.09 -15.18
CA PHE A 243 4.00 16.08 -15.03
C PHE A 243 3.15 15.87 -16.29
N GLY A 244 3.39 16.57 -17.39
CA GLY A 244 2.67 16.36 -18.65
C GLY A 244 1.15 16.46 -18.49
N ARG A 245 0.39 15.40 -18.89
CA ARG A 245 -1.07 15.35 -18.74
C ARG A 245 -1.52 15.25 -17.29
N LEU A 246 -0.75 14.62 -16.41
CA LEU A 246 -1.07 14.50 -14.99
C LEU A 246 -1.13 15.89 -14.33
N GLY A 247 -0.18 16.76 -14.59
CA GLY A 247 -0.17 18.15 -14.08
C GLY A 247 -1.29 19.04 -14.63
N ARG A 248 -2.02 18.57 -15.65
CA ARG A 248 -3.20 19.27 -16.22
C ARG A 248 -4.52 18.74 -15.69
N VAL A 249 -4.51 17.79 -14.78
CA VAL A 249 -5.74 17.34 -14.12
C VAL A 249 -6.30 18.51 -13.30
N PRO A 250 -7.56 18.94 -13.52
CA PRO A 250 -8.12 20.06 -12.79
C PRO A 250 -8.07 19.84 -11.28
N TRP A 251 -7.70 20.89 -10.54
CA TRP A 251 -7.66 20.92 -9.08
C TRP A 251 -6.63 19.98 -8.42
N LEU A 252 -5.86 19.22 -9.21
CA LEU A 252 -4.75 18.44 -8.69
C LEU A 252 -3.71 19.36 -8.05
N VAL A 253 -3.33 19.04 -6.83
CA VAL A 253 -2.27 19.71 -6.10
C VAL A 253 -1.23 18.71 -5.63
N ALA A 254 -0.01 19.18 -5.44
CA ALA A 254 1.08 18.42 -4.87
C ALA A 254 1.37 18.90 -3.45
N ALA A 255 1.61 17.98 -2.54
CA ALA A 255 1.88 18.28 -1.13
C ALA A 255 3.21 19.03 -0.93
N VAL A 256 4.20 18.74 -1.78
CA VAL A 256 5.50 19.46 -1.76
C VAL A 256 5.83 20.04 -3.13
N ASN A 257 6.45 21.23 -3.12
CA ASN A 257 6.89 21.92 -4.32
C ASN A 257 8.20 22.67 -4.04
N GLY A 258 9.12 22.65 -5.00
CA GLY A 258 10.37 23.40 -4.94
C GLY A 258 11.37 22.90 -3.87
N VAL A 259 11.11 21.74 -3.25
CA VAL A 259 12.00 21.12 -2.27
C VAL A 259 12.50 19.79 -2.85
N PRO A 260 13.83 19.55 -2.90
CA PRO A 260 14.34 18.25 -3.31
C PRO A 260 13.86 17.11 -2.40
N THR A 261 13.53 15.98 -3.02
CA THR A 261 13.12 14.75 -2.32
C THR A 261 14.14 13.62 -2.42
N THR A 262 15.27 13.88 -3.08
CA THR A 262 16.40 12.95 -3.12
C THR A 262 17.37 13.21 -1.97
N THR A 263 17.99 12.17 -1.44
CA THR A 263 18.96 12.23 -0.32
C THR A 263 20.16 13.12 -0.64
N ARG A 264 20.55 13.22 -1.93
CA ARG A 264 21.59 14.13 -2.40
C ARG A 264 21.12 15.58 -2.54
N GLY A 265 19.84 15.87 -2.37
CA GLY A 265 19.26 17.22 -2.50
C GLY A 265 19.27 17.77 -3.92
N THR A 266 19.23 16.92 -4.95
CA THR A 266 19.42 17.31 -6.35
C THR A 266 18.15 17.40 -7.17
N ARG A 267 17.08 16.64 -6.80
CA ARG A 267 15.84 16.53 -7.57
C ARG A 267 14.61 16.49 -6.65
N LEU A 268 13.49 16.97 -7.17
CA LEU A 268 12.17 16.65 -6.69
C LEU A 268 11.65 15.50 -7.57
N ALA A 269 11.51 14.31 -7.02
CA ALA A 269 11.06 13.11 -7.71
C ALA A 269 9.78 12.54 -7.08
N ASP A 270 9.69 12.59 -5.75
CA ASP A 270 8.61 11.99 -4.98
C ASP A 270 7.56 13.04 -4.60
N ASN A 271 6.29 12.64 -4.54
CA ASN A 271 5.22 13.55 -4.13
C ASN A 271 3.98 12.82 -3.62
N ILE A 272 3.02 13.60 -3.09
CA ILE A 272 1.67 13.20 -2.73
C ILE A 272 0.72 14.16 -3.46
N LEU A 273 -0.13 13.61 -4.33
CA LEU A 273 -1.04 14.34 -5.20
C LEU A 273 -2.48 14.02 -4.83
N PHE A 274 -3.35 15.03 -4.81
CA PHE A 274 -4.78 14.87 -4.55
C PHE A 274 -5.60 16.01 -5.19
N ASP A 275 -6.91 15.79 -5.39
CA ASP A 275 -7.82 16.88 -5.77
C ASP A 275 -8.19 17.69 -4.52
N ARG A 276 -7.76 18.94 -4.45
CA ARG A 276 -8.00 19.82 -3.30
C ARG A 276 -9.48 20.17 -3.06
N ARG A 277 -10.38 19.82 -3.97
CA ARG A 277 -11.83 20.08 -3.84
C ARG A 277 -12.56 18.88 -3.28
N ALA A 278 -12.07 17.69 -3.56
CA ALA A 278 -12.53 16.46 -2.96
C ALA A 278 -11.87 16.32 -1.58
N THR A 279 -10.55 16.20 -1.54
CA THR A 279 -9.77 15.94 -0.31
C THR A 279 -9.59 17.22 0.52
N VAL A 280 -10.66 17.64 1.16
CA VAL A 280 -10.70 18.82 2.06
C VAL A 280 -10.06 18.53 3.43
N GLU A 281 -9.78 17.28 3.72
CA GLU A 281 -9.13 16.77 4.94
C GLU A 281 -7.66 17.18 5.03
N TYR A 282 -7.05 17.60 3.93
CA TYR A 282 -5.67 18.07 3.95
C TYR A 282 -5.50 19.27 4.89
N THR A 283 -4.69 19.11 5.94
CA THR A 283 -4.50 20.13 7.00
C THR A 283 -3.60 21.30 6.58
N GLY A 284 -3.03 21.26 5.37
CA GLY A 284 -2.03 22.24 4.93
C GLY A 284 -0.62 21.93 5.44
N ARG A 285 -0.40 20.80 6.11
CA ARG A 285 0.90 20.38 6.65
C ARG A 285 1.48 19.23 5.84
N SER A 286 2.63 19.45 5.27
CA SER A 286 3.39 18.46 4.50
C SER A 286 4.87 18.78 4.55
N GLY A 287 5.71 17.86 4.10
CA GLY A 287 7.15 18.09 4.05
C GLY A 287 7.92 16.89 3.58
N VAL A 288 9.23 17.07 3.56
CA VAL A 288 10.22 16.03 3.28
C VAL A 288 10.94 15.71 4.59
N LEU A 289 11.05 14.44 4.94
CA LEU A 289 11.79 14.01 6.12
C LEU A 289 13.28 13.96 5.79
N ASP A 290 14.04 14.90 6.36
CA ASP A 290 15.50 14.94 6.22
C ASP A 290 16.14 13.88 7.14
N MET A 291 16.51 12.75 6.56
CA MET A 291 17.08 11.62 7.29
C MET A 291 18.40 11.99 7.99
N ILE A 292 19.19 12.89 7.41
CA ILE A 292 20.47 13.32 7.99
C ILE A 292 20.23 14.10 9.28
N ARG A 293 19.31 15.06 9.25
CA ARG A 293 19.03 15.94 10.40
C ARG A 293 18.17 15.26 11.45
N GLU A 294 17.13 14.54 11.03
CA GLU A 294 16.12 14.04 11.96
C GLU A 294 16.48 12.71 12.61
N LEU A 295 17.39 11.94 11.98
CA LEU A 295 17.87 10.68 12.52
C LEU A 295 19.34 10.73 12.96
N ASP A 296 20.02 11.87 12.77
CA ASP A 296 21.43 12.06 13.05
C ASP A 296 22.34 11.09 12.26
N LEU A 297 22.00 10.92 10.96
CA LEU A 297 22.76 10.08 10.05
C LEU A 297 23.86 10.89 9.33
N THR A 298 24.96 10.24 9.03
CA THR A 298 25.90 10.75 8.05
C THR A 298 25.27 10.71 6.65
N PRO A 299 25.75 11.52 5.69
CA PRO A 299 25.26 11.46 4.30
C PRO A 299 25.37 10.05 3.69
N GLN A 300 26.42 9.28 4.03
CA GLN A 300 26.58 7.93 3.52
C GLN A 300 25.56 6.98 4.15
N GLU A 301 25.33 7.04 5.46
CA GLU A 301 24.32 6.22 6.12
C GLU A 301 22.92 6.51 5.60
N ALA A 302 22.59 7.77 5.29
CA ALA A 302 21.33 8.14 4.65
C ALA A 302 21.20 7.53 3.25
N LEU A 303 22.26 7.55 2.44
CA LEU A 303 22.31 6.91 1.13
C LEU A 303 22.24 5.37 1.21
N ASP A 304 22.78 4.77 2.27
CA ASP A 304 22.65 3.33 2.50
C ASP A 304 21.19 2.94 2.80
N VAL A 305 20.39 3.87 3.34
CA VAL A 305 18.94 3.69 3.53
C VAL A 305 18.19 3.86 2.21
N SER A 306 18.35 4.99 1.51
CA SER A 306 17.76 5.24 0.18
C SER A 306 18.38 6.47 -0.48
N GLU A 307 18.38 6.51 -1.82
CA GLU A 307 18.64 7.73 -2.59
C GLU A 307 17.47 8.73 -2.56
N HIS A 308 16.31 8.33 -2.04
CA HIS A 308 15.10 9.14 -1.87
C HIS A 308 14.87 9.50 -0.40
N LEU A 309 14.12 10.57 -0.16
CA LEU A 309 13.67 11.00 1.16
C LEU A 309 12.17 10.78 1.29
N PRO A 310 11.66 10.36 2.46
CA PRO A 310 10.22 10.26 2.66
C PRO A 310 9.53 11.62 2.49
N VAL A 311 8.48 11.66 1.67
CA VAL A 311 7.56 12.79 1.56
C VAL A 311 6.30 12.48 2.34
N TRP A 312 5.80 13.44 3.11
CA TRP A 312 4.63 13.22 3.95
C TRP A 312 3.64 14.37 3.86
N ALA A 313 2.38 14.06 4.14
CA ALA A 313 1.28 15.01 4.28
C ALA A 313 0.37 14.59 5.44
N GLU A 314 -0.25 15.58 6.08
CA GLU A 314 -1.17 15.38 7.22
C GLU A 314 -2.61 15.66 6.79
N PHE A 315 -3.51 14.75 7.16
CA PHE A 315 -4.94 14.84 6.86
C PHE A 315 -5.75 14.75 8.15
N SER A 316 -6.92 15.39 8.18
CA SER A 316 -7.89 15.22 9.27
C SER A 316 -8.29 13.75 9.40
N SER A 317 -8.56 13.32 10.63
CA SER A 317 -9.13 11.98 10.86
C SER A 317 -10.65 11.92 10.61
N TYR A 318 -11.25 13.06 10.34
CA TYR A 318 -12.68 13.21 10.16
C TYR A 318 -13.00 13.71 8.75
N GLU A 319 -14.04 13.17 8.17
CA GLU A 319 -14.62 13.66 6.92
C GLU A 319 -14.96 15.15 7.03
N ASN A 320 -14.80 15.89 5.92
CA ASN A 320 -14.98 17.33 5.84
C ASN A 320 -14.06 18.12 6.79
N GLY A 321 -12.98 17.51 7.26
CA GLY A 321 -11.96 18.16 8.09
C GLY A 321 -12.39 18.61 9.48
N GLN A 322 -13.60 18.25 9.95
CA GLN A 322 -14.15 18.70 11.23
C GLN A 322 -14.71 17.54 12.05
N ALA A 323 -14.21 17.41 13.30
CA ALA A 323 -14.91 16.60 14.29
C ALA A 323 -16.29 17.24 14.56
N SER A 324 -17.37 16.46 14.45
CA SER A 324 -18.68 16.91 14.89
C SER A 324 -18.60 17.30 16.38
N HIS A 325 -18.80 18.56 16.71
CA HIS A 325 -18.89 18.98 18.10
C HIS A 325 -20.15 18.35 18.69
N VAL A 326 -19.98 17.25 19.41
CA VAL A 326 -21.04 16.70 20.26
C VAL A 326 -21.26 17.71 21.38
N ASN A 327 -22.36 18.45 21.29
CA ASN A 327 -22.88 19.30 22.36
C ASN A 327 -23.48 18.46 23.50
#